data_0e2291ab6f79f57334413ade942e4d4c
#
_entry.id   0e2291ab6f79f57334413ade942e4d4c
#
_cell.length_a   1.000
_cell.length_b   1.000
_cell.length_c   1.000
_cell.angle_alpha   90.00
_cell.angle_beta   90.00
_cell.angle_gamma   90.00
#
_symmetry.space_group_name_H-M   'P 1'
#
loop_
_entity.id
_entity.type
_entity.pdbx_description
1 polymer ?
#
loop_
_entity_poly.entity_id
_entity_poly.type
_entity_poly.pdbx_seq_one_letter_code
_entity_poly.pdbx_strand_id
1 'polypeptide(L)'
;MKKILLKLINKYSLLYLPLIWLFGFGIYILIYDSSTLLYILTAIVVITSLFLYRFTANRGILLAGHKFSDYKYTIIEFYSDYWLGCTASQFIVNEFTKNYQDIPIVSINAREKGYEEITERYRLKYTPTYVLVDKNAEKIYRRVGSFNYEKFQSLIT
;
A
#
# COMPACT_ATOMS: atom_id res chain seq x y z
N MET A 1 -12.93 15.08 -13.51
CA MET A 1 -12.93 13.75 -14.16
C MET A 1 -11.55 13.09 -14.21
N LYS A 2 -10.50 13.69 -14.77
CA LYS A 2 -9.16 13.07 -14.89
C LYS A 2 -8.57 12.54 -13.55
N LYS A 3 -8.73 13.26 -12.43
CA LYS A 3 -8.19 12.85 -11.11
C LYS A 3 -8.88 11.62 -10.52
N ILE A 4 -10.21 11.50 -10.70
CA ILE A 4 -10.98 10.35 -10.21
C ILE A 4 -10.58 9.10 -11.00
N LEU A 5 -10.46 9.23 -12.32
CA LEU A 5 -10.05 8.15 -13.20
C LEU A 5 -8.64 7.64 -12.87
N LEU A 6 -7.68 8.55 -12.64
CA LEU A 6 -6.31 8.20 -12.22
C LEU A 6 -6.30 7.47 -10.85
N LYS A 7 -7.13 7.91 -9.91
CA LYS A 7 -7.28 7.25 -8.60
C LYS A 7 -7.78 5.81 -8.77
N LEU A 8 -8.82 5.61 -9.56
CA LEU A 8 -9.39 4.29 -9.84
C LEU A 8 -8.39 3.39 -10.57
N ILE A 9 -7.74 3.90 -11.64
CA ILE A 9 -6.74 3.14 -12.39
C ILE A 9 -5.60 2.70 -11.47
N ASN A 10 -5.07 3.60 -10.65
CA ASN A 10 -3.93 3.27 -9.80
C ASN A 10 -4.31 2.33 -8.64
N LYS A 11 -5.45 2.59 -7.98
CA LYS A 11 -5.93 1.75 -6.86
C LYS A 11 -6.24 0.31 -7.30
N TYR A 12 -6.78 0.16 -8.51
CA TYR A 12 -7.21 -1.15 -9.04
C TYR A 12 -6.31 -1.65 -10.18
N SER A 13 -5.11 -1.06 -10.36
CA SER A 13 -4.20 -1.45 -11.46
C SER A 13 -3.87 -2.94 -11.48
N LEU A 14 -3.69 -3.56 -10.32
CA LEU A 14 -3.44 -5.00 -10.19
C LEU A 14 -4.66 -5.88 -10.58
N LEU A 15 -5.87 -5.30 -10.63
CA LEU A 15 -7.06 -5.98 -11.15
C LEU A 15 -7.26 -5.73 -12.64
N TYR A 16 -7.00 -4.51 -13.12
CA TYR A 16 -7.20 -4.17 -14.53
C TYR A 16 -6.15 -4.76 -15.45
N LEU A 17 -4.89 -4.84 -15.00
CA LEU A 17 -3.83 -5.45 -15.81
C LEU A 17 -4.15 -6.87 -16.26
N PRO A 18 -4.54 -7.81 -15.36
CA PRO A 18 -4.94 -9.14 -15.78
C PRO A 18 -6.22 -9.14 -16.63
N LEU A 19 -7.16 -8.23 -16.41
CA LEU A 19 -8.36 -8.12 -17.27
C LEU A 19 -8.04 -7.66 -18.68
N ILE A 20 -7.16 -6.67 -18.85
CA ILE A 20 -6.69 -6.20 -20.15
C ILE A 20 -5.91 -7.32 -20.86
N TRP A 21 -5.07 -8.04 -20.11
CA TRP A 21 -4.35 -9.19 -20.61
C TRP A 21 -5.30 -10.29 -21.09
N LEU A 22 -6.31 -10.66 -20.28
CA LEU A 22 -7.32 -11.66 -20.65
C LEU A 22 -8.10 -11.27 -21.90
N PHE A 23 -8.46 -9.99 -22.03
CA PHE A 23 -9.17 -9.47 -23.20
C PHE A 23 -8.31 -9.54 -24.46
N GLY A 24 -7.06 -9.04 -24.40
CA GLY A 24 -6.12 -9.10 -25.52
C GLY A 24 -5.78 -10.53 -25.91
N PHE A 25 -5.63 -11.40 -24.92
CA PHE A 25 -5.35 -12.80 -25.10
C PHE A 25 -6.55 -13.58 -25.67
N GLY A 26 -7.78 -13.24 -25.23
CA GLY A 26 -9.01 -13.79 -25.79
C GLY A 26 -9.15 -13.50 -27.28
N ILE A 27 -8.84 -12.27 -27.70
CA ILE A 27 -8.81 -11.88 -29.12
C ILE A 27 -7.74 -12.67 -29.88
N TYR A 28 -6.54 -12.83 -29.31
CA TYR A 28 -5.46 -13.59 -29.92
C TYR A 28 -5.85 -15.06 -30.15
N ILE A 29 -6.48 -15.71 -29.16
CA ILE A 29 -6.98 -17.09 -29.25
C ILE A 29 -8.03 -17.25 -30.34
N LEU A 30 -8.92 -16.27 -30.52
CA LEU A 30 -9.95 -16.30 -31.56
C LEU A 30 -9.39 -16.20 -32.97
N ILE A 31 -8.20 -15.58 -33.14
CA ILE A 31 -7.57 -15.36 -34.43
C ILE A 31 -6.55 -16.46 -34.77
N TYR A 32 -5.85 -16.98 -33.77
CA TYR A 32 -4.74 -17.92 -33.95
C TYR A 32 -4.98 -19.19 -33.13
N ASP A 33 -4.60 -20.32 -33.72
CA ASP A 33 -4.63 -21.61 -33.01
C ASP A 33 -3.64 -21.58 -31.83
N SER A 34 -4.13 -21.74 -30.60
CA SER A 34 -3.34 -21.47 -29.40
C SER A 34 -2.86 -22.74 -28.72
N SER A 35 -1.61 -22.76 -28.29
CA SER A 35 -1.03 -23.85 -27.53
C SER A 35 -1.53 -23.90 -26.07
N THR A 36 -1.65 -25.10 -25.49
CA THR A 36 -2.01 -25.32 -24.08
C THR A 36 -1.11 -24.52 -23.13
N LEU A 37 0.17 -24.32 -23.48
CA LEU A 37 1.13 -23.53 -22.71
C LEU A 37 0.66 -22.08 -22.48
N LEU A 38 0.05 -21.47 -23.46
CA LEU A 38 -0.47 -20.11 -23.42
C LEU A 38 -1.64 -19.97 -22.43
N TYR A 39 -2.53 -20.95 -22.35
CA TYR A 39 -3.61 -20.97 -21.35
C TYR A 39 -3.05 -21.08 -19.92
N ILE A 40 -2.05 -21.93 -19.71
CA ILE A 40 -1.38 -22.08 -18.40
C ILE A 40 -0.73 -20.78 -17.98
N LEU A 41 0.04 -20.12 -18.86
CA LEU A 41 0.68 -18.83 -18.58
C LEU A 41 -0.35 -17.75 -18.22
N THR A 42 -1.46 -17.68 -18.94
CA THR A 42 -2.55 -16.73 -18.65
C THR A 42 -3.16 -16.99 -17.27
N ALA A 43 -3.44 -18.25 -16.93
CA ALA A 43 -3.95 -18.60 -15.61
C ALA A 43 -2.98 -18.18 -14.48
N ILE A 44 -1.68 -18.41 -14.67
CA ILE A 44 -0.64 -18.00 -13.71
C ILE A 44 -0.64 -16.49 -13.53
N VAL A 45 -0.69 -15.69 -14.59
CA VAL A 45 -0.72 -14.22 -14.52
C VAL A 45 -1.95 -13.74 -13.76
N VAL A 46 -3.13 -14.28 -14.04
CA VAL A 46 -4.38 -13.91 -13.36
C VAL A 46 -4.33 -14.23 -11.86
N ILE A 47 -3.96 -15.50 -11.53
CA ILE A 47 -3.90 -15.95 -10.13
C ILE A 47 -2.87 -15.11 -9.34
N THR A 48 -1.69 -14.88 -9.92
CA THR A 48 -0.65 -14.05 -9.29
C THR A 48 -1.13 -12.63 -9.06
N SER A 49 -1.80 -12.00 -10.03
CA SER A 49 -2.33 -10.64 -9.90
C SER A 49 -3.41 -10.53 -8.82
N LEU A 50 -4.32 -11.51 -8.74
CA LEU A 50 -5.35 -11.55 -7.69
C LEU A 50 -4.73 -11.75 -6.30
N PHE A 51 -3.72 -12.60 -6.19
CA PHE A 51 -2.98 -12.82 -4.97
C PHE A 51 -2.28 -11.54 -4.50
N LEU A 52 -1.54 -10.87 -5.40
CA LEU A 52 -0.89 -9.60 -5.13
C LEU A 52 -1.90 -8.52 -4.72
N TYR A 53 -3.03 -8.43 -5.40
CA TYR A 53 -4.10 -7.49 -5.04
C TYR A 53 -4.61 -7.73 -3.63
N ARG A 54 -4.90 -8.99 -3.26
CA ARG A 54 -5.36 -9.32 -1.90
C ARG A 54 -4.35 -8.91 -0.83
N PHE A 55 -3.06 -9.09 -1.09
CA PHE A 55 -1.99 -8.70 -0.17
C PHE A 55 -1.86 -7.19 -0.01
N THR A 56 -2.05 -6.42 -1.09
CA THR A 56 -1.86 -4.97 -1.09
C THR A 56 -3.13 -4.18 -0.74
N ALA A 57 -4.30 -4.83 -0.76
CA ALA A 57 -5.57 -4.17 -0.45
C ALA A 57 -5.77 -3.90 1.06
N ASN A 58 -5.15 -4.71 1.93
CA ASN A 58 -5.25 -4.55 3.38
C ASN A 58 -4.22 -3.51 3.84
N ARG A 59 -4.66 -2.27 4.00
CA ARG A 59 -3.89 -1.22 4.66
C ARG A 59 -4.18 -1.24 6.15
N GLY A 60 -3.21 -0.78 6.97
CA GLY A 60 -3.31 -0.75 8.42
C GLY A 60 -4.52 0.01 8.98
N ILE A 61 -4.54 0.19 10.28
CA ILE A 61 -5.65 0.82 11.01
C ILE A 61 -5.84 2.26 10.53
N LEU A 62 -7.10 2.65 10.27
CA LEU A 62 -7.43 4.04 9.98
C LEU A 62 -7.22 4.91 11.23
N LEU A 63 -6.80 6.16 11.05
CA LEU A 63 -6.57 7.11 12.16
C LEU A 63 -7.83 7.36 12.99
N ALA A 64 -9.02 7.28 12.38
CA ALA A 64 -10.29 7.46 13.07
C ALA A 64 -10.46 6.42 14.18
N GLY A 65 -10.39 6.89 15.44
CA GLY A 65 -10.48 6.06 16.64
C GLY A 65 -9.13 5.56 17.20
N HIS A 66 -8.01 5.81 16.53
CA HIS A 66 -6.69 5.47 17.08
C HIS A 66 -6.26 6.47 18.16
N LYS A 67 -5.89 5.95 19.33
CA LYS A 67 -5.33 6.75 20.44
C LYS A 67 -3.85 6.41 20.57
N PHE A 68 -2.98 7.38 20.30
CA PHE A 68 -1.52 7.21 20.43
C PHE A 68 -1.10 6.85 21.85
N SER A 69 -1.82 7.35 22.87
CA SER A 69 -1.57 7.07 24.28
C SER A 69 -1.66 5.60 24.67
N ASP A 70 -2.38 4.79 23.90
CA ASP A 70 -2.61 3.37 24.21
C ASP A 70 -1.41 2.49 23.83
N TYR A 71 -0.45 3.05 23.10
CA TYR A 71 0.71 2.33 22.58
C TYR A 71 2.01 3.05 22.93
N LYS A 72 3.06 2.27 23.21
CA LYS A 72 4.42 2.82 23.43
C LYS A 72 4.93 3.50 22.17
N TYR A 73 4.70 2.87 21.03
CA TYR A 73 5.06 3.36 19.71
C TYR A 73 3.91 3.17 18.73
N THR A 74 3.80 4.08 17.77
CA THR A 74 2.90 3.96 16.61
C THR A 74 3.67 4.35 15.35
N ILE A 75 3.46 3.65 14.26
CA ILE A 75 3.98 4.05 12.96
C ILE A 75 2.84 4.68 12.15
N ILE A 76 3.05 5.90 11.68
CA ILE A 76 2.11 6.58 10.79
C ILE A 76 2.63 6.40 9.35
N GLU A 77 1.84 5.74 8.52
CA GLU A 77 2.08 5.61 7.09
C GLU A 77 1.29 6.70 6.35
N PHE A 78 1.97 7.64 5.72
CA PHE A 78 1.36 8.57 4.77
C PHE A 78 1.48 8.01 3.36
N TYR A 79 0.37 7.66 2.74
CA TYR A 79 0.33 7.10 1.41
C TYR A 79 -0.49 7.94 0.43
N SER A 80 -0.46 7.59 -0.83
CA SER A 80 -1.30 8.18 -1.88
C SER A 80 -1.78 7.08 -2.82
N ASP A 81 -3.07 7.07 -3.11
CA ASP A 81 -3.68 6.17 -4.10
C ASP A 81 -3.16 6.40 -5.54
N TYR A 82 -2.43 7.50 -5.76
CA TYR A 82 -1.89 7.87 -7.07
C TYR A 82 -0.46 7.37 -7.31
N TRP A 83 0.14 6.68 -6.33
CA TRP A 83 1.54 6.29 -6.41
C TRP A 83 1.74 4.79 -6.17
N LEU A 84 2.19 4.08 -7.21
CA LEU A 84 2.43 2.62 -7.16
C LEU A 84 3.48 2.21 -6.11
N GLY A 85 4.45 3.07 -5.81
CA GLY A 85 5.45 2.82 -4.79
C GLY A 85 4.86 2.60 -3.39
N CYS A 86 3.69 3.19 -3.08
CA CYS A 86 2.97 2.94 -1.84
C CYS A 86 2.40 1.51 -1.78
N THR A 87 2.03 0.95 -2.92
CA THR A 87 1.55 -0.43 -3.02
C THR A 87 2.68 -1.43 -2.86
N ALA A 88 3.84 -1.18 -3.49
CA ALA A 88 5.00 -2.04 -3.40
C ALA A 88 5.54 -2.17 -1.96
N SER A 89 5.50 -1.10 -1.17
CA SER A 89 5.93 -1.11 0.24
C SER A 89 5.01 -1.93 1.15
N GLN A 90 3.76 -2.19 0.74
CA GLN A 90 2.74 -2.83 1.58
C GLN A 90 3.13 -4.26 2.01
N PHE A 91 3.89 -4.98 1.21
CA PHE A 91 4.37 -6.31 1.58
C PHE A 91 5.23 -6.28 2.84
N ILE A 92 6.20 -5.37 2.88
CA ILE A 92 7.13 -5.22 4.01
C ILE A 92 6.38 -4.67 5.24
N VAL A 93 5.44 -3.75 5.03
CA VAL A 93 4.57 -3.20 6.08
C VAL A 93 3.72 -4.30 6.70
N ASN A 94 3.10 -5.16 5.90
CA ASN A 94 2.29 -6.27 6.38
C ASN A 94 3.11 -7.32 7.15
N GLU A 95 4.34 -7.59 6.71
CA GLU A 95 5.26 -8.47 7.43
C GLU A 95 5.64 -7.88 8.79
N PHE A 96 5.97 -6.58 8.83
CA PHE A 96 6.27 -5.88 10.08
C PHE A 96 5.09 -5.93 11.06
N THR A 97 3.87 -5.64 10.59
CA THR A 97 2.65 -5.68 11.43
C THR A 97 2.39 -7.06 12.02
N LYS A 98 2.72 -8.14 11.30
CA LYS A 98 2.56 -9.51 11.83
C LYS A 98 3.55 -9.81 12.96
N ASN A 99 4.77 -9.30 12.85
CA ASN A 99 5.85 -9.56 13.80
C ASN A 99 5.80 -8.63 15.02
N TYR A 100 5.19 -7.44 14.89
CA TYR A 100 5.09 -6.40 15.93
C TYR A 100 3.64 -5.97 16.13
N GLN A 101 2.80 -6.86 16.68
CA GLN A 101 1.35 -6.61 16.87
C GLN A 101 1.04 -5.53 17.91
N ASP A 102 1.97 -5.25 18.80
CA ASP A 102 1.91 -4.20 19.82
C ASP A 102 2.26 -2.79 19.26
N ILE A 103 2.72 -2.71 18.00
CA ILE A 103 3.06 -1.47 17.32
C ILE A 103 2.12 -1.27 16.12
N PRO A 104 1.02 -0.55 16.30
CA PRO A 104 0.07 -0.33 15.22
C PRO A 104 0.67 0.53 14.11
N ILE A 105 0.31 0.20 12.86
CA ILE A 105 0.58 1.03 11.69
C ILE A 105 -0.71 1.71 11.27
N VAL A 106 -0.76 3.03 11.43
CA VAL A 106 -1.89 3.88 11.08
C VAL A 106 -1.68 4.44 9.68
N SER A 107 -2.50 4.04 8.71
CA SER A 107 -2.37 4.47 7.32
C SER A 107 -3.27 5.67 7.03
N ILE A 108 -2.68 6.75 6.54
CA ILE A 108 -3.34 8.01 6.22
C ILE A 108 -3.14 8.32 4.74
N ASN A 109 -4.25 8.50 4.02
CA ASN A 109 -4.17 9.01 2.66
C ASN A 109 -3.87 10.50 2.68
N ALA A 110 -2.66 10.89 2.30
CA ALA A 110 -2.17 12.26 2.34
C ALA A 110 -2.96 13.27 1.49
N ARG A 111 -3.88 12.80 0.65
CA ARG A 111 -4.73 13.64 -0.23
C ARG A 111 -6.20 13.62 0.15
N GLU A 112 -6.56 12.92 1.19
CA GLU A 112 -7.92 12.86 1.69
C GLU A 112 -8.20 14.07 2.59
N LYS A 113 -9.40 14.65 2.43
CA LYS A 113 -9.83 15.79 3.24
C LYS A 113 -9.97 15.37 4.71
N GLY A 114 -9.56 16.25 5.61
CA GLY A 114 -9.61 16.02 7.05
C GLY A 114 -8.28 15.56 7.65
N TYR A 115 -7.24 15.35 6.83
CA TYR A 115 -5.91 14.99 7.30
C TYR A 115 -4.85 16.08 7.09
N GLU A 116 -5.29 17.30 6.74
CA GLU A 116 -4.42 18.45 6.49
C GLU A 116 -3.54 18.76 7.71
N GLU A 117 -4.14 18.84 8.90
CA GLU A 117 -3.45 19.17 10.15
C GLU A 117 -2.32 18.18 10.47
N ILE A 118 -2.59 16.86 10.33
CA ILE A 118 -1.58 15.84 10.62
C ILE A 118 -0.48 15.82 9.55
N THR A 119 -0.81 16.09 8.30
CA THR A 119 0.18 16.18 7.20
C THR A 119 1.09 17.39 7.39
N GLU A 120 0.56 18.52 7.86
CA GLU A 120 1.33 19.71 8.21
C GLU A 120 2.18 19.50 9.46
N ARG A 121 1.63 18.93 10.54
CA ARG A 121 2.36 18.60 11.77
C ARG A 121 3.63 17.81 11.50
N TYR A 122 3.55 16.82 10.62
CA TYR A 122 4.72 16.01 10.25
C TYR A 122 5.44 16.53 9.00
N ARG A 123 5.11 17.74 8.50
CA ARG A 123 5.74 18.41 7.34
C ARG A 123 5.85 17.48 6.14
N LEU A 124 4.73 16.84 5.77
CA LEU A 124 4.70 15.88 4.68
C LEU A 124 4.99 16.55 3.34
N LYS A 125 5.98 16.04 2.60
CA LYS A 125 6.32 16.51 1.24
C LYS A 125 6.13 15.44 0.18
N TYR A 126 6.36 14.19 0.54
CA TYR A 126 6.37 13.05 -0.38
C TYR A 126 5.64 11.85 0.20
N THR A 127 5.11 10.98 -0.66
CA THR A 127 4.51 9.68 -0.32
C THR A 127 5.20 8.57 -1.10
N PRO A 128 5.39 7.37 -0.51
CA PRO A 128 5.09 7.04 0.88
C PRO A 128 6.07 7.70 1.86
N THR A 129 5.58 8.03 3.06
CA THR A 129 6.40 8.47 4.19
C THR A 129 5.92 7.75 5.44
N TYR A 130 6.86 7.24 6.21
CA TYR A 130 6.63 6.53 7.47
C TYR A 130 7.21 7.34 8.62
N VAL A 131 6.41 7.56 9.67
CA VAL A 131 6.81 8.31 10.86
C VAL A 131 6.59 7.44 12.08
N LEU A 132 7.67 7.13 12.81
CA LEU A 132 7.59 6.52 14.14
C LEU A 132 7.33 7.61 15.15
N VAL A 133 6.31 7.43 15.99
CA VAL A 133 5.93 8.35 17.05
C VAL A 133 5.81 7.61 18.38
N ASP A 134 5.99 8.34 19.48
CA ASP A 134 5.73 7.87 20.82
C ASP A 134 4.24 8.01 21.22
N LYS A 135 3.93 7.67 22.48
CA LYS A 135 2.58 7.80 23.08
C LYS A 135 2.01 9.23 23.09
N ASN A 136 2.87 10.24 22.99
CA ASN A 136 2.47 11.65 22.94
C ASN A 136 2.34 12.17 21.49
N ALA A 137 2.44 11.27 20.51
CA ALA A 137 2.50 11.56 19.08
C ALA A 137 3.72 12.46 18.70
N GLU A 138 4.80 12.40 19.51
CA GLU A 138 6.06 13.07 19.20
C GLU A 138 6.88 12.20 18.23
N LYS A 139 7.44 12.88 17.21
CA LYS A 139 8.20 12.19 16.16
C LYS A 139 9.54 11.69 16.67
N ILE A 140 9.77 10.40 16.62
CA ILE A 140 11.05 9.74 16.92
C ILE A 140 11.89 9.59 15.64
N TYR A 141 11.28 9.08 14.57
CA TYR A 141 11.98 8.80 13.33
C TYR A 141 11.07 9.04 12.11
N ARG A 142 11.68 9.36 10.98
CA ARG A 142 10.98 9.55 9.71
C ARG A 142 11.74 8.89 8.56
N ARG A 143 11.03 8.19 7.71
CA ARG A 143 11.52 7.62 6.46
C ARG A 143 10.65 8.04 5.29
N VAL A 144 11.26 8.57 4.24
CA VAL A 144 10.61 8.85 2.96
C VAL A 144 10.99 7.76 1.98
N GLY A 145 10.04 7.28 1.18
CA GLY A 145 10.20 6.17 0.24
C GLY A 145 9.87 4.83 0.86
N SER A 146 10.51 3.75 0.43
CA SER A 146 10.22 2.38 0.90
C SER A 146 10.38 2.22 2.40
N PHE A 147 9.51 1.37 2.99
CA PHE A 147 9.60 1.01 4.41
C PHE A 147 10.93 0.31 4.71
N ASN A 148 11.65 0.77 5.72
CA ASN A 148 12.92 0.17 6.14
C ASN A 148 12.69 -0.66 7.41
N TYR A 149 12.43 -1.96 7.22
CA TYR A 149 12.13 -2.91 8.29
C TYR A 149 13.19 -2.91 9.40
N GLU A 150 14.45 -3.11 9.03
CA GLU A 150 15.55 -3.23 10.00
C GLU A 150 15.72 -1.97 10.84
N LYS A 151 15.60 -0.79 10.21
CA LYS A 151 15.72 0.48 10.92
C LYS A 151 14.58 0.71 11.90
N PHE A 152 13.33 0.43 11.50
CA PHE A 152 12.20 0.53 12.42
C PHE A 152 12.33 -0.47 13.56
N GLN A 153 12.73 -1.71 13.28
CA GLN A 153 13.01 -2.73 14.29
C GLN A 153 14.02 -2.24 15.31
N SER A 154 15.18 -1.71 14.88
CA SER A 154 16.25 -1.23 15.78
C SER A 154 15.87 -0.04 16.66
N LEU A 155 14.78 0.67 16.37
CA LEU A 155 14.31 1.81 17.15
C LEU A 155 13.27 1.45 18.20
N ILE A 156 12.67 0.27 18.09
CA ILE A 156 11.58 -0.18 18.94
C ILE A 156 12.00 -1.28 19.92
N THR A 157 13.11 -1.97 19.61
CA THR A 157 13.77 -2.95 20.48
C THR A 157 14.69 -2.26 21.47
#